data_17d93b31b93a4ad8c2fea1e1933ff943
#
_entry.id   17d93b31b93a4ad8c2fea1e1933ff943
#
_cell.length_a   1.000
_cell.length_b   1.000
_cell.length_c   1.000
_cell.angle_alpha   90.00
_cell.angle_beta   90.00
_cell.angle_gamma   90.00
#
_symmetry.space_group_name_H-M   'P 1'
#
loop_
_entity.id
_entity.type
_entity.pdbx_description
1 polymer ?
#
loop_
_entity_poly.entity_id
_entity_poly.type
_entity_poly.pdbx_seq_one_letter_code
_entity_poly.pdbx_strand_id
1 'polypeptide(L)'
;MVIAEGETSNHVDDYFDMELAFVNTSRDDSLEYTVFDAPLLNDGNSITYEDFGIQIDIISHMENVRIESRISPAEKIYKGFLEEFVLLPLRPEKEATQNRPGIIIKLSGLGTEKDGIYGIFLGQKTPDTFQINGDLYFTEFRRKRTYLPFAISLLDFEKIMHPGTNVAKSYSSEVNLIENSIPRRILIQ
;
A
#
# COMPACT_ATOMS: atom_id res chain seq x y z
N MET A 1 -8.38 8.45 -7.30
CA MET A 1 -8.92 7.09 -7.53
C MET A 1 -8.61 6.72 -8.97
N VAL A 2 -7.94 5.59 -9.20
CA VAL A 2 -7.71 5.02 -10.53
C VAL A 2 -8.38 3.65 -10.51
N ILE A 3 -9.27 3.39 -11.45
CA ILE A 3 -10.04 2.14 -11.51
C ILE A 3 -9.91 1.61 -12.93
N ALA A 4 -9.55 0.33 -13.09
CA ALA A 4 -9.58 -0.33 -14.39
C ALA A 4 -11.00 -0.82 -14.73
N GLU A 5 -11.24 -1.04 -16.02
CA GLU A 5 -12.49 -1.60 -16.50
C GLU A 5 -12.82 -2.93 -15.82
N GLY A 6 -14.04 -3.08 -15.31
CA GLY A 6 -14.48 -4.24 -14.53
C GLY A 6 -14.09 -4.21 -13.05
N GLU A 7 -13.27 -3.26 -12.61
CA GLU A 7 -12.90 -3.12 -11.20
C GLU A 7 -13.88 -2.24 -10.43
N THR A 8 -13.95 -2.45 -9.12
CA THR A 8 -14.77 -1.66 -8.19
C THR A 8 -13.86 -1.09 -7.11
N SER A 9 -14.02 0.20 -6.81
CA SER A 9 -13.31 0.85 -5.71
C SER A 9 -14.26 1.68 -4.84
N ASN A 10 -13.98 1.70 -3.55
CA ASN A 10 -14.68 2.50 -2.55
C ASN A 10 -13.75 3.43 -1.77
N HIS A 11 -12.56 3.71 -2.28
CA HIS A 11 -11.60 4.59 -1.62
C HIS A 11 -10.86 5.48 -2.61
N VAL A 12 -10.31 6.56 -2.07
CA VAL A 12 -9.39 7.47 -2.77
C VAL A 12 -8.04 7.41 -2.08
N ASP A 13 -6.98 7.27 -2.86
CA ASP A 13 -5.62 7.31 -2.35
C ASP A 13 -5.14 8.76 -2.19
N ASP A 14 -4.54 9.05 -1.03
CA ASP A 14 -3.81 10.30 -0.83
C ASP A 14 -2.38 10.13 -1.37
N TYR A 15 -1.98 11.00 -2.30
CA TYR A 15 -0.65 10.92 -2.91
C TYR A 15 0.47 11.47 -2.03
N PHE A 16 0.14 12.15 -0.95
CA PHE A 16 1.11 12.77 -0.05
C PHE A 16 1.32 11.97 1.23
N ASP A 17 0.28 11.29 1.70
CA ASP A 17 0.33 10.53 2.94
C ASP A 17 0.47 9.02 2.69
N MET A 18 1.25 8.38 3.55
CA MET A 18 1.46 6.93 3.54
C MET A 18 0.86 6.29 4.79
N GLU A 19 0.48 5.03 4.67
CA GLU A 19 0.06 4.19 5.78
C GLU A 19 0.75 2.83 5.73
N LEU A 20 1.07 2.28 6.90
CA LEU A 20 1.52 0.91 7.07
C LEU A 20 0.33 0.08 7.53
N ALA A 21 -0.07 -0.90 6.76
CA ALA A 21 -1.19 -1.78 7.05
C ALA A 21 -0.72 -3.20 7.34
N PHE A 22 -1.36 -3.83 8.34
CA PHE A 22 -1.34 -5.28 8.55
C PHE A 22 -2.69 -5.82 8.12
N VAL A 23 -2.69 -6.64 7.09
CA VAL A 23 -3.90 -7.12 6.42
C VAL A 23 -4.14 -8.57 6.79
N ASN A 24 -5.28 -8.87 7.43
CA ASN A 24 -5.69 -10.23 7.76
C ASN A 24 -6.19 -10.95 6.50
N THR A 25 -5.62 -12.11 6.20
CA THR A 25 -6.00 -12.96 5.05
C THR A 25 -6.79 -14.21 5.44
N SER A 26 -6.97 -14.44 6.74
CA SER A 26 -7.59 -15.69 7.24
C SER A 26 -9.10 -15.67 7.18
N ARG A 27 -9.72 -14.50 6.96
CA ARG A 27 -11.17 -14.33 6.94
C ARG A 27 -11.66 -14.06 5.52
N ASP A 28 -12.60 -14.90 5.07
CA ASP A 28 -13.33 -14.68 3.81
C ASP A 28 -14.15 -13.40 3.89
N ASP A 29 -14.13 -12.61 2.81
CA ASP A 29 -14.99 -11.48 2.45
C ASP A 29 -14.82 -10.12 3.16
N SER A 30 -14.13 -10.01 4.29
CA SER A 30 -13.77 -8.70 4.85
C SER A 30 -12.31 -8.68 5.27
N LEU A 31 -11.48 -8.04 4.47
CA LEU A 31 -10.10 -7.77 4.85
C LEU A 31 -10.12 -6.85 6.08
N GLU A 32 -9.79 -7.40 7.25
CA GLU A 32 -9.56 -6.59 8.44
C GLU A 32 -8.17 -5.96 8.35
N TYR A 33 -8.11 -4.66 8.50
CA TYR A 33 -6.89 -3.89 8.45
C TYR A 33 -6.58 -3.29 9.81
N THR A 34 -5.34 -3.45 10.24
CA THR A 34 -4.75 -2.56 11.25
C THR A 34 -3.85 -1.59 10.52
N VAL A 35 -4.12 -0.32 10.65
CA VAL A 35 -3.45 0.74 9.88
C VAL A 35 -2.75 1.72 10.82
N PHE A 36 -1.52 2.07 10.49
CA PHE A 36 -0.73 3.10 11.16
C PHE A 36 -0.52 4.27 10.20
N ASP A 37 -1.03 5.43 10.59
CA ASP A 37 -0.97 6.68 9.81
C ASP A 37 0.45 7.28 9.74
N ALA A 38 0.70 8.06 8.72
CA ALA A 38 1.96 8.73 8.43
C ALA A 38 2.64 9.44 9.64
N PRO A 39 1.94 10.16 10.53
CA PRO A 39 2.57 10.79 11.69
C PRO A 39 3.25 9.82 12.65
N LEU A 40 2.82 8.56 12.69
CA LEU A 40 3.42 7.50 13.51
C LEU A 40 4.63 6.85 12.82
N LEU A 41 4.78 7.03 11.50
CA LEU A 41 5.80 6.38 10.68
C LEU A 41 7.10 7.20 10.57
N ASN A 42 7.31 8.19 11.46
CA ASN A 42 8.54 8.97 11.50
C ASN A 42 9.70 8.19 12.12
N ASP A 43 10.90 8.45 11.65
CA ASP A 43 12.13 7.83 12.16
C ASP A 43 12.25 7.98 13.67
N GLY A 44 12.57 6.85 14.33
CA GLY A 44 12.73 6.77 15.77
C GLY A 44 11.43 6.62 16.58
N ASN A 45 10.26 6.64 15.94
CA ASN A 45 9.01 6.34 16.63
C ASN A 45 8.88 4.84 16.92
N SER A 46 8.20 4.53 18.03
CA SER A 46 7.85 3.17 18.43
C SER A 46 6.34 3.08 18.65
N ILE A 47 5.73 2.07 18.07
CA ILE A 47 4.30 1.80 18.14
C ILE A 47 4.12 0.45 18.81
N THR A 48 3.38 0.39 19.91
CA THR A 48 2.97 -0.87 20.53
C THR A 48 1.52 -1.16 20.19
N TYR A 49 1.28 -2.34 19.64
CA TYR A 49 -0.06 -2.82 19.35
C TYR A 49 -0.40 -3.94 20.33
N GLU A 50 -1.09 -3.57 21.41
CA GLU A 50 -1.33 -4.46 22.56
C GLU A 50 -2.14 -5.70 22.18
N ASP A 51 -3.16 -5.54 21.31
CA ASP A 51 -4.04 -6.65 20.88
C ASP A 51 -3.26 -7.75 20.17
N PHE A 52 -2.17 -7.40 19.49
CA PHE A 52 -1.30 -8.36 18.82
C PHE A 52 -0.06 -8.76 19.63
N GLY A 53 0.24 -8.03 20.70
CA GLY A 53 1.46 -8.21 21.49
C GLY A 53 2.74 -7.87 20.70
N ILE A 54 2.64 -7.02 19.68
CA ILE A 54 3.77 -6.63 18.84
C ILE A 54 4.20 -5.18 19.09
N GLN A 55 5.50 -4.96 18.91
CA GLN A 55 6.09 -3.63 18.87
C GLN A 55 6.71 -3.39 17.50
N ILE A 56 6.49 -2.20 16.97
CA ILE A 56 6.98 -1.73 15.68
C ILE A 56 7.85 -0.50 15.96
N ASP A 57 9.16 -0.61 15.75
CA ASP A 57 10.08 0.52 15.83
C ASP A 57 10.39 1.00 14.42
N ILE A 58 10.15 2.27 14.12
CA ILE A 58 10.44 2.88 12.82
C ILE A 58 11.92 3.24 12.79
N ILE A 59 12.68 2.54 11.94
CA ILE A 59 14.12 2.78 11.77
C ILE A 59 14.35 3.91 10.76
N SER A 60 13.66 3.84 9.62
CA SER A 60 13.78 4.86 8.58
C SER A 60 12.56 4.88 7.70
N HIS A 61 12.04 6.09 7.43
CA HIS A 61 11.04 6.38 6.44
C HIS A 61 11.69 7.18 5.30
N MET A 62 11.49 6.73 4.05
CA MET A 62 12.12 7.30 2.86
C MET A 62 11.03 7.65 1.84
N GLU A 63 11.01 8.91 1.40
CA GLU A 63 10.04 9.39 0.39
C GLU A 63 10.24 8.74 -0.99
N ASN A 64 11.48 8.33 -1.29
CA ASN A 64 11.81 7.63 -2.52
C ASN A 64 12.95 6.65 -2.29
N VAL A 65 12.84 5.43 -2.83
CA VAL A 65 13.86 4.40 -2.66
C VAL A 65 14.23 3.74 -3.99
N ARG A 66 15.49 3.30 -4.07
CA ARG A 66 15.93 2.28 -5.01
C ARG A 66 16.17 0.98 -4.28
N ILE A 67 16.00 -0.10 -5.02
CA ILE A 67 16.18 -1.46 -4.55
C ILE A 67 17.45 -1.99 -5.20
N GLU A 68 18.36 -2.52 -4.39
CA GLU A 68 19.58 -3.18 -4.88
C GLU A 68 19.71 -4.57 -4.24
N SER A 69 20.25 -5.52 -5.00
CA SER A 69 20.59 -6.83 -4.45
C SER A 69 21.75 -6.70 -3.46
N ARG A 70 21.71 -7.44 -2.39
CA ARG A 70 22.85 -7.54 -1.45
C ARG A 70 24.02 -8.22 -2.13
N ILE A 71 25.22 -7.68 -1.90
CA ILE A 71 26.48 -8.28 -2.37
C ILE A 71 26.94 -9.35 -1.39
N SER A 72 26.62 -9.18 -0.10
CA SER A 72 27.01 -10.11 0.97
C SER A 72 25.77 -10.63 1.70
N PRO A 73 25.82 -11.84 2.29
CA PRO A 73 24.73 -12.36 3.09
C PRO A 73 24.29 -11.36 4.16
N ALA A 74 23.00 -11.24 4.37
CA ALA A 74 22.44 -10.39 5.42
C ALA A 74 22.78 -10.93 6.81
N GLU A 75 22.91 -10.04 7.79
CA GLU A 75 22.89 -10.43 9.18
C GLU A 75 21.55 -11.06 9.54
N LYS A 76 21.54 -11.99 10.49
CA LYS A 76 20.32 -12.73 10.90
C LYS A 76 19.19 -11.84 11.43
N ILE A 77 19.48 -10.58 11.77
CA ILE A 77 18.48 -9.61 12.21
C ILE A 77 17.60 -9.10 11.04
N TYR A 78 18.13 -9.10 9.82
CA TYR A 78 17.36 -8.75 8.64
C TYR A 78 16.49 -9.91 8.22
N LYS A 79 15.23 -9.61 7.87
CA LYS A 79 14.20 -10.60 7.56
C LYS A 79 13.50 -10.26 6.26
N GLY A 80 12.87 -11.29 5.69
CA GLY A 80 12.03 -11.15 4.51
C GLY A 80 12.76 -10.51 3.33
N PHE A 81 12.20 -9.46 2.76
CA PHE A 81 12.78 -8.77 1.62
C PHE A 81 14.23 -8.30 1.85
N LEU A 82 14.57 -7.88 3.08
CA LEU A 82 15.92 -7.40 3.39
C LEU A 82 16.97 -8.52 3.53
N GLU A 83 16.61 -9.77 3.45
CA GLU A 83 17.60 -10.86 3.40
C GLU A 83 18.39 -10.86 2.09
N GLU A 84 17.73 -10.52 0.96
CA GLU A 84 18.31 -10.53 -0.38
C GLU A 84 18.56 -9.14 -0.95
N PHE A 85 17.83 -8.14 -0.48
CA PHE A 85 17.85 -6.79 -1.03
C PHE A 85 18.15 -5.72 0.04
N VAL A 86 18.46 -4.52 -0.42
CA VAL A 86 18.58 -3.31 0.40
C VAL A 86 17.69 -2.21 -0.18
N LEU A 87 17.09 -1.42 0.69
CA LEU A 87 16.42 -0.17 0.34
C LEU A 87 17.38 0.98 0.55
N LEU A 88 17.66 1.73 -0.49
CA LEU A 88 18.56 2.88 -0.45
C LEU A 88 17.77 4.16 -0.77
N PRO A 89 17.94 5.24 0.03
CA PRO A 89 17.22 6.47 -0.21
C PRO A 89 17.64 7.10 -1.55
N LEU A 90 16.66 7.60 -2.27
CA LEU A 90 16.84 8.46 -3.44
C LEU A 90 16.30 9.87 -3.15
N ARG A 91 16.82 10.85 -3.88
CA ARG A 91 16.23 12.18 -3.88
C ARG A 91 14.79 12.09 -4.41
N PRO A 92 13.81 12.68 -3.71
CA PRO A 92 12.43 12.69 -4.19
C PRO A 92 12.32 13.41 -5.55
N GLU A 93 11.48 12.87 -6.41
CA GLU A 93 11.07 13.49 -7.66
C GLU A 93 10.06 14.62 -7.39
N LYS A 94 9.93 15.55 -8.31
CA LYS A 94 9.01 16.69 -8.18
C LYS A 94 7.55 16.25 -8.16
N GLU A 95 7.23 15.20 -8.92
CA GLU A 95 5.89 14.63 -8.98
C GLU A 95 5.80 13.48 -7.98
N ALA A 96 4.94 13.62 -6.97
CA ALA A 96 4.77 12.62 -5.91
C ALA A 96 4.44 11.21 -6.43
N THR A 97 3.76 11.14 -7.58
CA THR A 97 3.38 9.87 -8.24
C THR A 97 4.57 9.08 -8.78
N GLN A 98 5.71 9.74 -9.02
CA GLN A 98 6.93 9.11 -9.52
C GLN A 98 7.81 8.55 -8.40
N ASN A 99 7.54 8.94 -7.16
CA ASN A 99 8.25 8.43 -6.00
C ASN A 99 7.78 7.03 -5.62
N ARG A 100 8.72 6.23 -5.16
CA ARG A 100 8.48 4.95 -4.52
C ARG A 100 8.85 5.04 -3.04
N PRO A 101 7.93 5.45 -2.17
CA PRO A 101 8.20 5.49 -0.74
C PRO A 101 8.53 4.11 -0.17
N GLY A 102 9.38 4.10 0.86
CA GLY A 102 9.77 2.89 1.56
C GLY A 102 9.99 3.15 3.05
N ILE A 103 9.88 2.09 3.84
CA ILE A 103 10.05 2.13 5.27
C ILE A 103 10.89 0.94 5.74
N ILE A 104 11.78 1.18 6.69
CA ILE A 104 12.51 0.13 7.40
C ILE A 104 11.98 0.12 8.83
N ILE A 105 11.49 -1.02 9.27
CA ILE A 105 10.92 -1.21 10.60
C ILE A 105 11.61 -2.37 11.31
N LYS A 106 11.63 -2.32 12.64
CA LYS A 106 11.94 -3.48 13.46
C LYS A 106 10.64 -3.98 14.08
N LEU A 107 10.37 -5.26 13.90
CA LEU A 107 9.26 -5.95 14.54
C LEU A 107 9.76 -6.78 15.69
N SER A 108 9.04 -6.76 16.79
CA SER A 108 9.30 -7.54 18.01
C SER A 108 7.98 -8.06 18.57
N GLY A 109 8.03 -9.27 19.18
CA GLY A 109 6.83 -9.92 19.74
C GLY A 109 6.22 -10.99 18.86
N LEU A 110 6.79 -11.25 17.67
CA LEU A 110 6.36 -12.32 16.75
C LEU A 110 7.07 -13.65 17.00
N GLY A 111 8.01 -13.67 17.96
CA GLY A 111 8.88 -14.80 18.27
C GLY A 111 10.23 -14.72 17.57
N THR A 112 11.21 -15.44 18.12
CA THR A 112 12.63 -15.31 17.77
C THR A 112 12.96 -15.53 16.29
N GLU A 113 12.15 -16.28 15.57
CA GLU A 113 12.36 -16.52 14.13
C GLU A 113 11.86 -15.38 13.27
N LYS A 114 10.82 -14.67 13.71
CA LYS A 114 10.16 -13.59 12.98
C LYS A 114 10.52 -12.20 13.48
N ASP A 115 11.01 -12.09 14.71
CA ASP A 115 11.51 -10.81 15.22
C ASP A 115 12.72 -10.36 14.41
N GLY A 116 12.73 -9.11 13.95
CA GLY A 116 13.82 -8.60 13.13
C GLY A 116 13.50 -7.31 12.39
N ILE A 117 14.38 -6.97 11.46
CA ILE A 117 14.30 -5.75 10.65
C ILE A 117 13.74 -6.11 9.26
N TYR A 118 12.67 -5.41 8.88
CA TYR A 118 11.94 -5.58 7.64
C TYR A 118 12.01 -4.30 6.81
N GLY A 119 12.07 -4.45 5.49
CA GLY A 119 11.96 -3.36 4.54
C GLY A 119 10.72 -3.51 3.70
N ILE A 120 9.87 -2.50 3.70
CA ILE A 120 8.59 -2.49 2.98
C ILE A 120 8.56 -1.24 2.11
N PHE A 121 8.00 -1.35 0.90
CA PHE A 121 7.96 -0.23 -0.03
C PHE A 121 6.68 -0.25 -0.88
N LEU A 122 6.32 0.90 -1.40
CA LEU A 122 5.15 1.05 -2.25
C LEU A 122 5.25 0.16 -3.50
N GLY A 123 4.25 -0.70 -3.69
CA GLY A 123 4.17 -1.61 -4.83
C GLY A 123 5.01 -2.89 -4.69
N GLN A 124 5.37 -3.29 -3.47
CA GLN A 124 6.01 -4.57 -3.19
C GLN A 124 5.07 -5.72 -3.58
N LYS A 125 5.52 -6.55 -4.53
CA LYS A 125 4.68 -7.63 -5.09
C LYS A 125 4.56 -8.85 -4.16
N THR A 126 5.60 -9.09 -3.37
CA THR A 126 5.64 -10.22 -2.42
C THR A 126 5.79 -9.66 -1.02
N PRO A 127 4.69 -9.38 -0.32
CA PRO A 127 4.72 -8.85 1.04
C PRO A 127 5.21 -9.92 2.03
N ASP A 128 5.80 -9.45 3.12
CA ASP A 128 6.13 -10.32 4.26
C ASP A 128 4.86 -10.76 4.97
N THR A 129 4.82 -12.04 5.40
CA THR A 129 3.66 -12.62 6.07
C THR A 129 3.99 -13.06 7.49
N PHE A 130 3.02 -12.86 8.39
CA PHE A 130 3.15 -13.16 9.82
C PHE A 130 1.92 -13.91 10.33
N GLN A 131 2.15 -14.86 11.21
CA GLN A 131 1.07 -15.52 11.95
C GLN A 131 0.94 -14.85 13.32
N ILE A 132 -0.21 -14.25 13.59
CA ILE A 132 -0.49 -13.53 14.83
C ILE A 132 -1.81 -14.07 15.40
N ASN A 133 -1.77 -14.60 16.62
CA ASN A 133 -2.95 -15.20 17.30
C ASN A 133 -3.69 -16.27 16.48
N GLY A 134 -2.97 -16.97 15.58
CA GLY A 134 -3.56 -18.01 14.72
C GLY A 134 -4.03 -17.53 13.36
N ASP A 135 -4.16 -16.24 13.16
CA ASP A 135 -4.52 -15.62 11.89
C ASP A 135 -3.28 -15.25 11.07
N LEU A 136 -3.40 -15.26 9.74
CA LEU A 136 -2.33 -14.89 8.82
C LEU A 136 -2.49 -13.44 8.37
N TYR A 137 -1.46 -12.64 8.59
CA TYR A 137 -1.38 -11.24 8.18
C TYR A 137 -0.27 -11.06 7.16
N PHE A 138 -0.43 -10.08 6.25
CA PHE A 138 0.67 -9.54 5.47
C PHE A 138 0.83 -8.03 5.70
N THR A 139 2.04 -7.51 5.49
CA THR A 139 2.30 -6.08 5.58
C THR A 139 2.14 -5.42 4.22
N GLU A 140 1.55 -4.23 4.21
CA GLU A 140 1.45 -3.38 3.02
C GLU A 140 1.83 -1.95 3.39
N PHE A 141 2.84 -1.39 2.70
CA PHE A 141 3.14 0.03 2.77
C PHE A 141 2.53 0.70 1.54
N ARG A 142 1.50 1.50 1.77
CA ARG A 142 0.65 2.01 0.71
C ARG A 142 0.30 3.48 0.93
N ARG A 143 -0.26 4.11 -0.10
CA ARG A 143 -0.85 5.42 0.04
C ARG A 143 -2.07 5.37 0.96
N LYS A 144 -2.21 6.40 1.79
CA LYS A 144 -3.34 6.50 2.72
C LYS A 144 -4.66 6.44 1.96
N ARG A 145 -5.56 5.57 2.39
CA ARG A 145 -6.87 5.37 1.79
C ARG A 145 -7.94 6.11 2.57
N THR A 146 -8.69 6.97 1.88
CA THR A 146 -9.93 7.55 2.40
C THR A 146 -11.10 6.79 1.84
N TYR A 147 -11.80 6.05 2.69
CA TYR A 147 -12.96 5.26 2.29
C TYR A 147 -14.18 6.16 2.07
N LEU A 148 -14.88 5.91 0.97
CA LEU A 148 -16.08 6.62 0.58
C LEU A 148 -17.32 5.84 1.06
N PRO A 149 -18.45 6.54 1.34
CA PRO A 149 -19.70 5.87 1.74
C PRO A 149 -20.41 5.18 0.54
N PHE A 150 -19.74 5.11 -0.61
CA PHE A 150 -20.22 4.48 -1.83
C PHE A 150 -19.04 3.80 -2.55
N ALA A 151 -19.35 2.89 -3.46
CA ALA A 151 -18.35 2.30 -4.36
C ALA A 151 -18.64 2.73 -5.81
N ILE A 152 -17.58 2.79 -6.62
CA ILE A 152 -17.69 3.05 -8.06
C ILE A 152 -17.09 1.84 -8.78
N SER A 153 -17.86 1.31 -9.74
CA SER A 153 -17.39 0.26 -10.65
C SER A 153 -17.31 0.84 -12.05
N LEU A 154 -16.14 0.79 -12.69
CA LEU A 154 -15.98 1.25 -14.07
C LEU A 154 -16.48 0.15 -15.02
N LEU A 155 -17.45 0.51 -15.85
CA LEU A 155 -18.04 -0.39 -16.84
C LEU A 155 -17.40 -0.24 -18.21
N ASP A 156 -17.17 1.01 -18.62
CA ASP A 156 -16.60 1.35 -19.93
C ASP A 156 -15.86 2.69 -19.88
N PHE A 157 -14.79 2.80 -20.64
CA PHE A 157 -14.02 4.04 -20.78
C PHE A 157 -13.76 4.31 -22.26
N GLU A 158 -14.22 5.46 -22.75
CA GLU A 158 -14.03 5.90 -24.11
C GLU A 158 -13.14 7.16 -24.18
N LYS A 159 -12.19 7.13 -25.08
CA LYS A 159 -11.34 8.27 -25.44
C LYS A 159 -11.52 8.57 -26.91
N ILE A 160 -12.16 9.71 -27.24
CA ILE A 160 -12.32 10.17 -28.61
C ILE A 160 -11.16 11.10 -28.97
N MET A 161 -10.54 10.88 -30.11
CA MET A 161 -9.41 11.66 -30.60
C MET A 161 -9.88 12.70 -31.62
N HIS A 162 -9.17 13.83 -31.74
CA HIS A 162 -9.33 14.71 -32.88
C HIS A 162 -8.86 14.00 -34.16
N PRO A 163 -9.61 14.11 -35.27
CA PRO A 163 -9.26 13.49 -36.53
C PRO A 163 -7.83 13.81 -36.96
N GLY A 164 -7.04 12.76 -37.26
CA GLY A 164 -5.66 12.90 -37.74
C GLY A 164 -4.62 13.32 -36.70
N THR A 165 -4.96 13.28 -35.41
CA THR A 165 -4.04 13.65 -34.32
C THR A 165 -4.04 12.61 -33.19
N ASN A 166 -3.04 12.69 -32.29
CA ASN A 166 -2.98 11.92 -31.04
C ASN A 166 -3.51 12.73 -29.84
N VAL A 167 -4.22 13.84 -30.09
CA VAL A 167 -4.80 14.71 -29.07
C VAL A 167 -6.23 14.26 -28.78
N ALA A 168 -6.53 14.01 -27.51
CA ALA A 168 -7.87 13.65 -27.09
C ALA A 168 -8.83 14.82 -27.27
N LYS A 169 -9.99 14.56 -27.88
CA LYS A 169 -11.11 15.50 -28.03
C LYS A 169 -12.02 15.46 -26.82
N SER A 170 -12.33 14.27 -26.34
CA SER A 170 -13.16 14.04 -25.15
C SER A 170 -12.84 12.71 -24.51
N TYR A 171 -13.23 12.59 -23.26
CA TYR A 171 -13.23 11.37 -22.47
C TYR A 171 -14.65 11.14 -21.96
N SER A 172 -15.07 9.88 -21.93
CA SER A 172 -16.30 9.48 -21.25
C SER A 172 -16.07 8.20 -20.46
N SER A 173 -16.73 8.09 -19.32
CA SER A 173 -16.70 6.89 -18.48
C SER A 173 -18.11 6.49 -18.10
N GLU A 174 -18.44 5.24 -18.33
CA GLU A 174 -19.67 4.67 -17.85
C GLU A 174 -19.40 3.91 -16.56
N VAL A 175 -20.06 4.27 -15.47
CA VAL A 175 -19.82 3.72 -14.15
C VAL A 175 -21.11 3.29 -13.46
N ASN A 176 -21.02 2.30 -12.60
CA ASN A 176 -22.01 2.04 -11.56
C ASN A 176 -21.60 2.75 -10.28
N LEU A 177 -22.41 3.66 -9.79
CA LEU A 177 -22.36 4.17 -8.42
C LEU A 177 -23.15 3.21 -7.54
N ILE A 178 -22.51 2.62 -6.53
CA ILE A 178 -23.10 1.63 -5.64
C ILE A 178 -23.26 2.26 -4.27
N GLU A 179 -24.49 2.56 -3.88
CA GLU A 179 -24.87 3.07 -2.55
C GLU A 179 -25.78 2.04 -1.89
N ASN A 180 -25.49 1.64 -0.65
CA ASN A 180 -26.28 0.64 0.07
C ASN A 180 -26.53 -0.65 -0.74
N SER A 181 -25.52 -1.11 -1.49
CA SER A 181 -25.59 -2.25 -2.40
C SER A 181 -26.54 -2.11 -3.59
N ILE A 182 -27.02 -0.89 -3.86
CA ILE A 182 -27.88 -0.59 -5.01
C ILE A 182 -27.04 0.10 -6.10
N PRO A 183 -26.80 -0.54 -7.27
CA PRO A 183 -26.06 0.08 -8.34
C PRO A 183 -26.94 1.06 -9.13
N ARG A 184 -26.38 2.22 -9.44
CA ARG A 184 -26.96 3.22 -10.33
C ARG A 184 -25.98 3.56 -11.44
N ARG A 185 -26.36 3.34 -12.68
CA ARG A 185 -25.54 3.64 -13.86
C ARG A 185 -25.45 5.14 -14.10
N ILE A 186 -24.23 5.66 -14.28
CA ILE A 186 -23.94 7.07 -14.51
C ILE A 186 -22.95 7.18 -15.68
N LEU A 187 -23.18 8.15 -16.56
CA LEU A 187 -22.24 8.55 -17.60
C LEU A 187 -21.52 9.83 -17.14
N ILE A 188 -20.19 9.79 -17.11
CA ILE A 188 -19.33 10.93 -16.80
C ILE A 188 -18.67 11.38 -18.11
N GLN A 189 -18.81 12.67 -18.48
CA GLN A 189 -18.26 13.28 -19.69
C GLN A 189 -17.43 14.51 -19.36
#